data_42eef5b5aac7bd8766e4bf924554d5b0
#
_entry.id   42eef5b5aac7bd8766e4bf924554d5b0
#
_cell.length_a   1.000
_cell.length_b   1.000
_cell.length_c   1.000
_cell.angle_alpha   90.00
_cell.angle_beta   90.00
_cell.angle_gamma   90.00
#
_symmetry.space_group_name_H-M   'P 1'
#
loop_
_entity.id
_entity.type
_entity.pdbx_description
1 polymer ?
#
loop_
_entity_poly.entity_id
_entity_poly.type
_entity_poly.pdbx_seq_one_letter_code
_entity_poly.pdbx_strand_id
1 'polypeptide(L)'
;MIYQFLATGFEDIEALAPLDIIRRAGLEITTVSITGDRTVYSAHGVGVVADTLLEEVDLSCADMLVLPGGLPGSTNLDECEPLRQAILK
;
A
#
# COMPACT_ATOMS: atom_id res chain seq x y z
N MET A 1 2.99 10.57 -9.12
CA MET A 1 3.30 9.19 -8.69
C MET A 1 2.14 8.61 -7.90
N ILE A 2 1.79 7.38 -8.18
CA ILE A 2 0.73 6.66 -7.48
C ILE A 2 1.38 5.73 -6.46
N TYR A 3 0.93 5.79 -5.21
CA TYR A 3 1.42 4.90 -4.16
C TYR A 3 0.29 4.01 -3.66
N GLN A 4 0.58 2.71 -3.56
CA GLN A 4 -0.33 1.75 -2.94
C GLN A 4 0.31 1.25 -1.65
N PHE A 5 -0.42 1.34 -0.54
CA PHE A 5 0.08 0.98 0.78
C PHE A 5 -0.31 -0.43 1.16
N LEU A 6 0.66 -1.18 1.66
CA LEU A 6 0.45 -2.56 2.09
C LEU A 6 0.71 -2.66 3.59
N ALA A 7 -0.30 -3.15 4.33
CA ALA A 7 -0.20 -3.47 5.73
C ALA A 7 -0.55 -4.94 5.92
N THR A 8 -0.01 -5.56 6.97
CA THR A 8 -0.30 -6.96 7.28
C THR A 8 -1.81 -7.19 7.33
N GLY A 9 -2.28 -8.20 6.64
CA GLY A 9 -3.70 -8.54 6.59
C GLY A 9 -4.48 -7.84 5.49
N PHE A 10 -3.79 -7.23 4.50
CA PHE A 10 -4.50 -6.61 3.37
C PHE A 10 -5.29 -7.65 2.58
N GLU A 11 -6.37 -7.22 1.92
CA GLU A 11 -7.17 -8.10 1.07
C GLU A 11 -6.44 -8.31 -0.25
N ASP A 12 -6.23 -9.59 -0.63
CA ASP A 12 -5.39 -9.97 -1.76
C ASP A 12 -5.83 -9.33 -3.08
N ILE A 13 -7.11 -9.46 -3.42
CA ILE A 13 -7.62 -8.98 -4.69
C ILE A 13 -7.70 -7.46 -4.72
N GLU A 14 -8.13 -6.84 -3.63
CA GLU A 14 -8.23 -5.37 -3.56
C GLU A 14 -6.88 -4.69 -3.66
N ALA A 15 -5.80 -5.38 -3.31
CA ALA A 15 -4.46 -4.86 -3.48
C ALA A 15 -3.91 -5.17 -4.87
N LEU A 16 -3.97 -6.43 -5.31
CA LEU A 16 -3.26 -6.89 -6.49
C LEU A 16 -3.98 -6.60 -7.80
N ALA A 17 -5.31 -6.62 -7.82
CA ALA A 17 -6.07 -6.36 -9.05
C ALA A 17 -5.90 -4.90 -9.54
N PRO A 18 -6.08 -3.88 -8.70
CA PRO A 18 -5.81 -2.50 -9.14
C PRO A 18 -4.36 -2.28 -9.54
N LEU A 19 -3.41 -2.89 -8.83
CA LEU A 19 -2.00 -2.80 -9.13
C LEU A 19 -1.70 -3.33 -10.53
N ASP A 20 -2.24 -4.51 -10.85
CA ASP A 20 -2.07 -5.14 -12.15
C ASP A 20 -2.68 -4.27 -13.27
N ILE A 21 -3.90 -3.78 -13.05
CA ILE A 21 -4.60 -2.96 -14.04
C ILE A 21 -3.84 -1.65 -14.31
N ILE A 22 -3.38 -0.98 -13.26
CA ILE A 22 -2.67 0.29 -13.40
C ILE A 22 -1.34 0.08 -14.15
N ARG A 23 -0.61 -0.99 -13.82
CA ARG A 23 0.64 -1.30 -14.52
C ARG A 23 0.43 -1.69 -15.97
N ARG A 24 -0.65 -2.41 -16.27
CA ARG A 24 -1.01 -2.74 -17.65
C ARG A 24 -1.36 -1.51 -18.47
N ALA A 25 -1.90 -0.48 -17.83
CA ALA A 25 -2.22 0.79 -18.48
C ALA A 25 -0.98 1.65 -18.74
N GLY A 26 0.19 1.20 -18.32
CA GLY A 26 1.44 1.93 -18.52
C GLY A 26 1.69 3.05 -17.52
N LEU A 27 0.91 3.10 -16.44
CA LEU A 27 1.09 4.10 -15.39
C LEU A 27 2.05 3.59 -14.32
N GLU A 28 2.83 4.50 -13.75
CA GLU A 28 3.75 4.16 -12.67
C GLU A 28 3.01 4.11 -11.34
N ILE A 29 3.13 2.99 -10.65
CA ILE A 29 2.61 2.81 -9.30
C ILE A 29 3.66 2.10 -8.46
N THR A 30 3.89 2.62 -7.27
CA THR A 30 4.86 2.07 -6.32
C THR A 30 4.14 1.49 -5.13
N THR A 31 4.44 0.24 -4.78
CA THR A 31 3.89 -0.37 -3.57
C THR A 31 4.77 -0.02 -2.38
N VAL A 32 4.13 0.34 -1.26
CA VAL A 32 4.80 0.83 -0.06
C VAL A 32 4.38 0.00 1.13
N SER A 33 5.35 -0.63 1.81
CA SER A 33 5.08 -1.35 3.04
C SER A 33 5.10 -0.40 4.23
N ILE A 34 4.10 -0.49 5.10
CA ILE A 34 4.07 0.29 6.34
C ILE A 34 4.59 -0.52 7.54
N THR A 35 5.03 -1.77 7.32
CA THR A 35 5.40 -2.69 8.40
C THR A 35 6.86 -2.59 8.84
N GLY A 36 7.68 -1.91 8.06
CA GLY A 36 9.13 -1.89 8.28
C GLY A 36 9.86 -3.04 7.58
N ASP A 37 9.12 -3.94 6.96
CA ASP A 37 9.65 -5.08 6.20
C ASP A 37 9.07 -5.01 4.79
N ARG A 38 9.88 -5.28 3.76
CA ARG A 38 9.41 -5.25 2.37
C ARG A 38 8.39 -6.33 2.08
N THR A 39 8.50 -7.49 2.74
CA THR A 39 7.54 -8.57 2.56
C THR A 39 6.35 -8.35 3.48
N VAL A 40 5.15 -8.22 2.89
CA VAL A 40 3.91 -8.01 3.62
C VAL A 40 2.97 -9.17 3.31
N TYR A 41 2.37 -9.75 4.35
CA TYR A 41 1.48 -10.90 4.17
C TYR A 41 0.02 -10.46 4.15
N SER A 42 -0.71 -10.97 3.16
CA SER A 42 -2.14 -10.69 3.00
C SER A 42 -2.97 -11.38 4.08
N ALA A 43 -4.28 -11.11 4.07
CA ALA A 43 -5.22 -11.78 4.96
C ALA A 43 -5.24 -13.29 4.79
N HIS A 44 -4.85 -13.79 3.62
CA HIS A 44 -4.80 -15.22 3.31
C HIS A 44 -3.38 -15.79 3.34
N GLY A 45 -2.43 -15.06 3.90
CA GLY A 45 -1.06 -15.54 4.06
C GLY A 45 -0.19 -15.47 2.81
N VAL A 46 -0.62 -14.73 1.79
CA VAL A 46 0.20 -14.54 0.58
C VAL A 46 1.23 -13.44 0.83
N GLY A 47 2.51 -13.78 0.68
CA GLY A 47 3.59 -12.82 0.85
C GLY A 47 3.81 -12.00 -0.41
N VAL A 48 3.77 -10.68 -0.29
CA VAL A 48 4.01 -9.75 -1.39
C VAL A 48 5.19 -8.87 -1.03
N VAL A 49 6.16 -8.76 -1.95
CA VAL A 49 7.32 -7.90 -1.74
C VAL A 49 6.97 -6.50 -2.25
N ALA A 50 6.92 -5.53 -1.34
CA ALA A 50 6.67 -4.15 -1.69
C ALA A 50 7.90 -3.54 -2.37
N ASP A 51 7.67 -2.53 -3.21
CA ASP A 51 8.76 -1.85 -3.90
C ASP A 51 9.64 -1.05 -2.94
N THR A 52 9.04 -0.49 -1.88
CA THR A 52 9.75 0.35 -0.93
C THR A 52 9.08 0.32 0.44
N LEU A 53 9.71 0.99 1.40
CA LEU A 53 9.20 1.15 2.76
C LEU A 53 8.66 2.56 2.95
N LEU A 54 7.72 2.73 3.88
CA LEU A 54 7.09 4.03 4.16
C LEU A 54 8.12 5.12 4.49
N GLU A 55 9.13 4.78 5.28
CA GLU A 55 10.16 5.74 5.68
C GLU A 55 11.07 6.19 4.53
N GLU A 56 11.00 5.51 3.38
CA GLU A 56 11.84 5.82 2.22
C GLU A 56 11.12 6.67 1.17
N VAL A 57 9.82 6.96 1.35
CA VAL A 57 9.04 7.69 0.34
C VAL A 57 8.65 9.07 0.84
N ASP A 58 8.51 9.99 -0.12
CA ASP A 58 7.99 11.34 0.14
C ASP A 58 6.57 11.40 -0.40
N LEU A 59 5.60 11.34 0.51
CA LEU A 59 4.18 11.33 0.14
C LEU A 59 3.68 12.67 -0.37
N SER A 60 4.44 13.74 -0.19
CA SER A 60 4.05 15.05 -0.70
C SER A 60 4.03 15.10 -2.24
N CYS A 61 4.71 14.16 -2.89
CA CYS A 61 4.75 14.05 -4.34
C CYS A 61 3.67 13.13 -4.90
N ALA A 62 2.77 12.61 -4.07
CA ALA A 62 1.76 11.65 -4.49
C ALA A 62 0.62 12.33 -5.25
N ASP A 63 0.26 11.76 -6.39
CA ASP A 63 -0.92 12.16 -7.16
C ASP A 63 -2.15 11.37 -6.71
N MET A 64 -1.95 10.13 -6.25
CA MET A 64 -3.02 9.25 -5.81
C MET A 64 -2.48 8.27 -4.77
N LEU A 65 -3.30 7.99 -3.75
CA LEU A 65 -3.02 6.99 -2.73
C LEU A 65 -4.05 5.87 -2.83
N VAL A 66 -3.57 4.63 -2.92
CA VAL A 66 -4.44 3.44 -3.01
C VAL A 66 -4.34 2.68 -1.69
N LEU A 67 -5.49 2.46 -1.05
CA LEU A 67 -5.58 1.81 0.25
C LEU A 67 -6.44 0.55 0.13
N PRO A 68 -5.81 -0.64 0.04
CA PRO A 68 -6.58 -1.89 -0.01
C PRO A 68 -7.35 -2.13 1.28
N GLY A 69 -8.52 -2.76 1.15
CA GLY A 69 -9.31 -3.14 2.32
C GLY A 69 -8.81 -4.42 2.97
N GLY A 70 -9.69 -5.07 3.73
CA GLY A 70 -9.40 -6.29 4.47
C GLY A 70 -9.10 -6.03 5.94
N LEU A 71 -9.29 -7.05 6.76
CA LEU A 71 -8.98 -6.99 8.19
C LEU A 71 -7.91 -8.05 8.49
N PRO A 72 -6.88 -7.72 9.25
CA PRO A 72 -6.64 -6.44 9.94
C PRO A 72 -5.95 -5.36 9.09
N GLY A 73 -5.82 -5.56 7.77
CA GLY A 73 -5.08 -4.62 6.91
C GLY A 73 -5.59 -3.20 6.97
N SER A 74 -6.91 -2.97 6.81
CA SER A 74 -7.46 -1.60 6.83
C SER A 74 -7.33 -0.96 8.22
N THR A 75 -7.43 -1.74 9.30
CA THR A 75 -7.19 -1.22 10.65
C THR A 75 -5.74 -0.79 10.81
N ASN A 76 -4.80 -1.62 10.32
CA ASN A 76 -3.38 -1.31 10.41
C ASN A 76 -3.03 -0.06 9.62
N LEU A 77 -3.65 0.15 8.46
CA LEU A 77 -3.46 1.37 7.67
C LEU A 77 -4.03 2.59 8.41
N ASP A 78 -5.21 2.46 9.00
CA ASP A 78 -5.84 3.54 9.75
C ASP A 78 -5.00 3.97 10.95
N GLU A 79 -4.31 3.04 11.58
CA GLU A 79 -3.44 3.32 12.74
C GLU A 79 -2.06 3.85 12.36
N CYS A 80 -1.74 3.89 11.08
CA CYS A 80 -0.44 4.39 10.62
C CYS A 80 -0.48 5.92 10.57
N GLU A 81 0.11 6.59 11.56
CA GLU A 81 0.06 8.04 11.69
C GLU A 81 0.65 8.80 10.50
N PRO A 82 1.85 8.44 9.98
CA PRO A 82 2.38 9.13 8.80
C PRO A 82 1.45 9.06 7.60
N LEU A 83 0.79 7.91 7.39
CA LEU A 83 -0.15 7.74 6.30
C LEU A 83 -1.40 8.59 6.50
N ARG A 84 -1.94 8.62 7.72
CA ARG A 84 -3.11 9.45 8.05
C ARG A 84 -2.82 10.92 7.80
N GLN A 85 -1.65 11.39 8.18
CA GLN A 85 -1.23 12.77 7.93
C GLN A 85 -1.19 13.08 6.44
N ALA A 86 -0.72 12.17 5.61
CA ALA A 86 -0.68 12.34 4.17
C ALA A 86 -2.09 12.44 3.57
N ILE A 87 -3.02 11.63 4.05
CA ILE A 87 -4.41 11.63 3.57
C ILE A 87 -5.12 12.93 3.95
N LEU A 88 -4.87 13.45 5.14
CA LEU A 88 -5.54 14.65 5.64
C LEU A 88 -5.03 15.95 5.01
N LYS A 89 -3.93 15.88 4.31
CA LYS A 89 -3.44 17.02 3.56
C LYS A 89 -4.17 17.16 2.24
#